data_e9ff2c985cee7cbf154f99348df5592d
#
_entry.id   e9ff2c985cee7cbf154f99348df5592d
#
_cell.length_a   1.000
_cell.length_b   1.000
_cell.length_c   1.000
_cell.angle_alpha   90.00
_cell.angle_beta   90.00
_cell.angle_gamma   90.00
#
_symmetry.space_group_name_H-M   'P 1'
#
loop_
_entity.id
_entity.type
_entity.pdbx_description
1 polymer ?
#
loop_
_entity_poly.entity_id
_entity_poly.type
_entity_poly.pdbx_seq_one_letter_code
_entity_poly.pdbx_strand_id
1 'polypeptide(L)'
;RQRQMCIRDRTEDALRKQMGAVKCAIVAASADLAPADRRLYAIRDVSATVESVDLITASILSKKLAAGLEALVLDVKCGSGAFMKTPERAEALARALVATAQGAGCMTAALITDMSQPLATAAGNALEVIEVMETLTGTSVNTALWDLTAALGGEALALAGLAADPKDGAGRISEALQSGAAAEIFGRMVAAQGGPTDFVDRWPDRLPSAPVMIEVPALEDGYVTAINGEALGHAVVHLGGGRLREGDRVNPSVGLSDLAGIGEETGAGVPIAMVHAATEAAAEAAVRAVQAAYVIGPEMPEEPGLIQKLSLIHI
;
A
#
# COMPACT_ATOMS: atom_id res chain seq x y z
N ARG A 1 -21.07 -3.00 16.04
CA ARG A 1 -20.89 -2.11 14.88
C ARG A 1 -19.43 -1.92 14.46
N GLN A 2 -18.46 -2.40 15.22
CA GLN A 2 -17.03 -2.44 14.86
C GLN A 2 -16.65 -3.63 13.96
N ARG A 3 -17.58 -4.51 13.58
CA ARG A 3 -17.32 -5.72 12.78
C ARG A 3 -16.99 -5.46 11.30
N GLN A 4 -17.21 -4.27 10.78
CA GLN A 4 -17.08 -4.01 9.34
C GLN A 4 -15.66 -3.75 8.86
N MET A 5 -14.70 -3.48 9.75
CA MET A 5 -13.31 -3.24 9.36
C MET A 5 -12.30 -4.30 9.86
N CYS A 6 -12.74 -5.30 10.61
CA CYS A 6 -11.90 -6.44 11.00
C CYS A 6 -11.97 -7.58 9.96
N ILE A 7 -11.87 -7.23 8.70
CA ILE A 7 -11.70 -8.20 7.59
C ILE A 7 -10.44 -9.06 7.82
N ARG A 8 -9.54 -8.62 8.71
CA ARG A 8 -8.20 -9.17 8.91
C ARG A 8 -8.08 -10.28 9.94
N ASP A 9 -8.98 -10.33 10.94
CA ASP A 9 -8.88 -11.30 12.04
C ASP A 9 -9.67 -12.58 11.71
N ARG A 10 -9.03 -13.52 11.02
CA ARG A 10 -9.63 -14.80 10.69
C ARG A 10 -8.82 -15.96 11.26
N THR A 11 -9.53 -17.02 11.66
CA THR A 11 -8.91 -18.30 12.02
C THR A 11 -8.29 -18.94 10.77
N GLU A 12 -7.28 -19.75 10.95
CA GLU A 12 -6.63 -20.50 9.85
C GLU A 12 -7.65 -21.34 9.07
N ASP A 13 -8.59 -22.02 9.73
CA ASP A 13 -9.63 -22.82 9.08
C ASP A 13 -10.55 -21.97 8.20
N ALA A 14 -10.93 -20.78 8.67
CA ALA A 14 -11.76 -19.86 7.90
C ALA A 14 -11.01 -19.36 6.66
N LEU A 15 -9.70 -19.09 6.78
CA LEU A 15 -8.85 -18.71 5.66
C LEU A 15 -8.72 -19.84 4.64
N ARG A 16 -8.43 -21.08 5.07
CA ARG A 16 -8.36 -22.25 4.20
C ARG A 16 -9.67 -22.48 3.44
N LYS A 17 -10.81 -22.38 4.11
CA LYS A 17 -12.13 -22.49 3.48
C LYS A 17 -12.35 -21.39 2.43
N GLN A 18 -11.99 -20.14 2.74
CA GLN A 18 -12.10 -19.03 1.80
C GLN A 18 -11.18 -19.24 0.58
N MET A 19 -9.93 -19.63 0.78
CA MET A 19 -8.99 -19.93 -0.31
C MET A 19 -9.52 -21.04 -1.21
N GLY A 20 -10.18 -22.06 -0.66
CA GLY A 20 -10.85 -23.11 -1.44
C GLY A 20 -11.99 -22.58 -2.32
N ALA A 21 -12.78 -21.63 -1.82
CA ALA A 21 -14.00 -21.13 -2.47
C ALA A 21 -13.77 -19.89 -3.37
N VAL A 22 -12.96 -18.93 -2.93
CA VAL A 22 -12.78 -17.63 -3.59
C VAL A 22 -11.42 -17.52 -4.27
N LYS A 23 -10.42 -18.30 -3.85
CA LYS A 23 -9.04 -18.34 -4.35
C LYS A 23 -8.19 -17.12 -3.95
N CYS A 24 -8.73 -16.17 -3.22
CA CYS A 24 -7.97 -15.04 -2.68
C CYS A 24 -8.47 -14.61 -1.30
N ALA A 25 -7.59 -13.96 -0.53
CA ALA A 25 -7.90 -13.35 0.75
C ALA A 25 -6.89 -12.24 1.08
N ILE A 26 -7.34 -11.20 1.79
CA ILE A 26 -6.49 -10.20 2.42
C ILE A 26 -6.62 -10.39 3.92
N VAL A 27 -5.54 -10.81 4.58
CA VAL A 27 -5.55 -11.12 6.01
C VAL A 27 -4.34 -10.50 6.70
N ALA A 28 -4.50 -10.11 7.95
CA ALA A 28 -3.37 -9.80 8.81
C ALA A 28 -2.73 -11.10 9.33
N ALA A 29 -1.45 -11.07 9.65
CA ALA A 29 -0.82 -12.15 10.36
C ALA A 29 -1.52 -12.35 11.72
N SER A 30 -2.05 -13.56 11.96
CA SER A 30 -2.65 -13.90 13.25
C SER A 30 -1.56 -13.99 14.32
N ALA A 31 -1.99 -13.87 15.59
CA ALA A 31 -1.08 -14.01 16.73
C ALA A 31 -0.41 -15.41 16.77
N ASP A 32 -1.03 -16.39 16.13
CA ASP A 32 -0.61 -17.79 16.15
C ASP A 32 0.29 -18.15 14.98
N LEU A 33 0.33 -17.34 13.91
CA LEU A 33 1.10 -17.64 12.70
C LEU A 33 2.63 -17.54 12.93
N ALA A 34 3.08 -16.58 13.71
CA ALA A 34 4.49 -16.39 14.04
C ALA A 34 4.64 -15.75 15.44
N PRO A 35 4.34 -16.48 16.52
CA PRO A 35 4.28 -15.91 17.88
C PRO A 35 5.61 -15.37 18.38
N ALA A 36 6.73 -15.96 17.96
CA ALA A 36 8.06 -15.50 18.29
C ALA A 36 8.37 -14.14 17.61
N ASP A 37 8.03 -13.99 16.34
CA ASP A 37 8.20 -12.73 15.61
C ASP A 37 7.37 -11.61 16.22
N ARG A 38 6.13 -11.88 16.63
CA ARG A 38 5.29 -10.89 17.30
C ARG A 38 5.94 -10.33 18.56
N ARG A 39 6.55 -11.19 19.40
CA ARG A 39 7.26 -10.77 20.61
C ARG A 39 8.52 -9.97 20.29
N LEU A 40 9.28 -10.45 19.30
CA LEU A 40 10.50 -9.78 18.86
C LEU A 40 10.21 -8.42 18.24
N TYR A 41 9.17 -8.30 17.43
CA TYR A 41 8.75 -7.05 16.80
C TYR A 41 8.34 -6.00 17.85
N ALA A 42 7.60 -6.40 18.87
CA ALA A 42 7.24 -5.50 19.97
C ALA A 42 8.45 -4.93 20.72
N ILE A 43 9.54 -5.72 20.85
CA ILE A 43 10.80 -5.25 21.43
C ILE A 43 11.53 -4.30 20.48
N ARG A 44 11.54 -4.60 19.17
CA ARG A 44 12.17 -3.75 18.14
C ARG A 44 11.54 -2.37 18.07
N ASP A 45 10.23 -2.29 18.20
CA ASP A 45 9.47 -1.05 18.19
C ASP A 45 9.90 -0.11 19.32
N VAL A 46 10.18 -0.66 20.50
CA VAL A 46 10.64 0.09 21.68
C VAL A 46 12.14 0.42 21.63
N SER A 47 12.95 -0.44 21.01
CA SER A 47 14.43 -0.31 20.98
C SER A 47 14.95 0.46 19.76
N ALA A 48 14.08 0.99 18.89
CA ALA A 48 14.44 1.68 17.65
C ALA A 48 15.35 0.85 16.72
N THR A 49 15.20 -0.49 16.70
CA THR A 49 15.96 -1.40 15.84
C THR A 49 15.14 -1.91 14.65
N VAL A 50 14.07 -1.19 14.29
CA VAL A 50 13.15 -1.58 13.21
C VAL A 50 13.84 -1.60 11.84
N GLU A 51 14.86 -0.75 11.63
CA GLU A 51 15.54 -0.60 10.34
C GLU A 51 16.63 -1.64 10.03
N SER A 52 16.90 -2.58 10.94
CA SER A 52 17.88 -3.65 10.70
C SER A 52 17.43 -4.58 9.57
N VAL A 53 18.23 -4.71 8.51
CA VAL A 53 17.95 -5.57 7.35
C VAL A 53 17.70 -7.02 7.79
N ASP A 54 18.53 -7.56 8.69
CA ASP A 54 18.40 -8.94 9.17
C ASP A 54 17.09 -9.17 9.93
N LEU A 55 16.73 -8.21 10.79
CA LEU A 55 15.50 -8.29 11.58
C LEU A 55 14.25 -8.04 10.73
N ILE A 56 14.32 -7.18 9.71
CA ILE A 56 13.24 -7.01 8.71
C ILE A 56 13.06 -8.32 7.96
N THR A 57 14.15 -8.90 7.46
CA THR A 57 14.14 -10.17 6.71
C THR A 57 13.52 -11.28 7.54
N ALA A 58 13.98 -11.47 8.78
CA ALA A 58 13.44 -12.48 9.69
C ALA A 58 11.93 -12.27 9.96
N SER A 59 11.51 -11.04 10.22
CA SER A 59 10.12 -10.71 10.52
C SER A 59 9.19 -10.92 9.33
N ILE A 60 9.59 -10.54 8.13
CA ILE A 60 8.79 -10.74 6.91
C ILE A 60 8.69 -12.23 6.60
N LEU A 61 9.82 -12.91 6.52
CA LEU A 61 9.87 -14.29 6.03
C LEU A 61 9.31 -15.31 7.02
N SER A 62 9.45 -15.10 8.33
CA SER A 62 8.85 -16.00 9.33
C SER A 62 7.34 -16.16 9.10
N LYS A 63 6.63 -15.06 8.79
CA LYS A 63 5.18 -15.08 8.51
C LYS A 63 4.85 -15.71 7.16
N LYS A 64 5.64 -15.40 6.13
CA LYS A 64 5.41 -15.89 4.77
C LYS A 64 5.71 -17.38 4.64
N LEU A 65 6.82 -17.83 5.20
CA LEU A 65 7.20 -19.24 5.19
C LEU A 65 6.28 -20.09 6.08
N ALA A 66 5.84 -19.57 7.23
CA ALA A 66 4.85 -20.26 8.08
C ALA A 66 3.50 -20.43 7.37
N ALA A 67 3.14 -19.57 6.43
CA ALA A 67 1.93 -19.72 5.60
C ALA A 67 2.06 -20.81 4.51
N GLY A 68 3.26 -21.38 4.28
CA GLY A 68 3.49 -22.47 3.32
C GLY A 68 3.38 -22.02 1.86
N LEU A 69 3.91 -20.84 1.53
CA LEU A 69 3.85 -20.29 0.18
C LEU A 69 4.77 -21.08 -0.78
N GLU A 70 4.28 -21.37 -1.98
CA GLU A 70 5.04 -21.97 -3.08
C GLU A 70 5.84 -20.91 -3.85
N ALA A 71 5.28 -19.70 -4.00
CA ALA A 71 5.91 -18.57 -4.66
C ALA A 71 5.64 -17.27 -3.89
N LEU A 72 6.60 -16.35 -3.92
CA LEU A 72 6.54 -15.07 -3.22
C LEU A 72 7.09 -13.95 -4.10
N VAL A 73 6.32 -12.89 -4.29
CA VAL A 73 6.81 -11.63 -4.85
C VAL A 73 6.83 -10.58 -3.76
N LEU A 74 7.93 -9.87 -3.67
CA LEU A 74 8.17 -8.83 -2.68
C LEU A 74 8.28 -7.47 -3.37
N ASP A 75 7.49 -6.52 -2.90
CA ASP A 75 7.59 -5.11 -3.25
C ASP A 75 8.46 -4.41 -2.20
N VAL A 76 9.70 -4.07 -2.58
CA VAL A 76 10.67 -3.40 -1.70
C VAL A 76 10.69 -1.92 -2.01
N LYS A 77 10.09 -1.15 -1.13
CA LYS A 77 9.95 0.30 -1.29
C LYS A 77 11.27 1.04 -1.05
N CYS A 78 11.54 2.03 -1.92
CA CYS A 78 12.70 2.93 -1.84
C CYS A 78 12.25 4.38 -2.00
N GLY A 79 12.69 5.29 -1.16
CA GLY A 79 12.35 6.72 -1.26
C GLY A 79 12.02 7.37 0.07
N SER A 80 11.56 8.62 0.04
CA SER A 80 11.30 9.43 1.25
C SER A 80 10.25 8.82 2.20
N GLY A 81 9.28 8.09 1.67
CA GLY A 81 8.24 7.42 2.46
C GLY A 81 8.64 6.02 2.95
N ALA A 82 9.74 5.43 2.45
CA ALA A 82 10.14 4.08 2.77
C ALA A 82 11.14 3.99 3.94
N PHE A 83 11.32 2.78 4.52
CA PHE A 83 12.44 2.52 5.43
C PHE A 83 13.78 2.55 4.70
N MET A 84 13.82 2.05 3.46
CA MET A 84 15.01 2.10 2.63
C MET A 84 15.02 3.43 1.85
N LYS A 85 15.84 4.36 2.32
CA LYS A 85 15.91 5.72 1.75
C LYS A 85 16.78 5.80 0.49
N THR A 86 17.61 4.79 0.22
CA THR A 86 18.50 4.75 -0.96
C THR A 86 18.39 3.43 -1.73
N PRO A 87 18.62 3.44 -3.04
CA PRO A 87 18.59 2.24 -3.87
C PRO A 87 19.52 1.13 -3.38
N GLU A 88 20.71 1.46 -2.88
CA GLU A 88 21.68 0.47 -2.38
C GLU A 88 21.16 -0.27 -1.16
N ARG A 89 20.50 0.45 -0.24
CA ARG A 89 19.88 -0.16 0.96
C ARG A 89 18.68 -1.03 0.57
N ALA A 90 17.86 -0.56 -0.38
CA ALA A 90 16.72 -1.33 -0.90
C ALA A 90 17.19 -2.62 -1.60
N GLU A 91 18.28 -2.52 -2.39
CA GLU A 91 18.87 -3.69 -3.05
C GLU A 91 19.46 -4.68 -2.03
N ALA A 92 20.14 -4.22 -1.00
CA ALA A 92 20.67 -5.07 0.05
C ALA A 92 19.53 -5.84 0.76
N LEU A 93 18.43 -5.17 1.08
CA LEU A 93 17.25 -5.80 1.67
C LEU A 93 16.60 -6.80 0.71
N ALA A 94 16.39 -6.43 -0.56
CA ALA A 94 15.81 -7.31 -1.57
C ALA A 94 16.62 -8.59 -1.74
N ARG A 95 17.96 -8.48 -1.84
CA ARG A 95 18.87 -9.64 -1.92
C ARG A 95 18.78 -10.54 -0.69
N ALA A 96 18.78 -9.97 0.52
CA ALA A 96 18.68 -10.72 1.77
C ALA A 96 17.35 -11.49 1.84
N LEU A 97 16.24 -10.84 1.49
CA LEU A 97 14.92 -11.44 1.46
C LEU A 97 14.82 -12.59 0.46
N VAL A 98 15.25 -12.35 -0.80
CA VAL A 98 15.19 -13.35 -1.86
C VAL A 98 16.09 -14.56 -1.54
N ALA A 99 17.35 -14.32 -1.17
CA ALA A 99 18.28 -15.41 -0.84
C ALA A 99 17.80 -16.26 0.35
N THR A 100 17.26 -15.63 1.39
CA THR A 100 16.76 -16.35 2.57
C THR A 100 15.51 -17.16 2.25
N ALA A 101 14.56 -16.60 1.47
CA ALA A 101 13.34 -17.29 1.10
C ALA A 101 13.60 -18.48 0.17
N GLN A 102 14.48 -18.29 -0.83
CA GLN A 102 14.92 -19.37 -1.73
C GLN A 102 15.69 -20.46 -0.99
N GLY A 103 16.58 -20.08 -0.05
CA GLY A 103 17.26 -21.02 0.83
C GLY A 103 16.30 -21.86 1.69
N ALA A 104 15.09 -21.34 1.96
CA ALA A 104 14.00 -22.06 2.64
C ALA A 104 13.08 -22.82 1.66
N GLY A 105 13.37 -22.85 0.37
CA GLY A 105 12.61 -23.61 -0.64
C GLY A 105 11.40 -22.85 -1.23
N CYS A 106 11.24 -21.52 -0.97
CA CYS A 106 10.18 -20.71 -1.53
C CYS A 106 10.71 -19.94 -2.75
N MET A 107 10.13 -20.17 -3.93
CA MET A 107 10.47 -19.41 -5.14
C MET A 107 10.14 -17.93 -4.91
N THR A 108 11.12 -17.04 -5.05
CA THR A 108 10.95 -15.64 -4.63
C THR A 108 11.58 -14.68 -5.63
N ALA A 109 10.85 -13.62 -5.98
CA ALA A 109 11.34 -12.45 -6.68
C ALA A 109 11.07 -11.18 -5.85
N ALA A 110 11.83 -10.12 -6.11
CA ALA A 110 11.61 -8.82 -5.52
C ALA A 110 11.71 -7.72 -6.58
N LEU A 111 10.79 -6.75 -6.51
CA LEU A 111 10.86 -5.50 -7.26
C LEU A 111 11.24 -4.38 -6.29
N ILE A 112 12.18 -3.53 -6.69
CA ILE A 112 12.48 -2.28 -5.98
C ILE A 112 11.65 -1.19 -6.64
N THR A 113 10.76 -0.57 -5.87
CA THR A 113 9.78 0.37 -6.39
C THR A 113 9.87 1.70 -5.65
N ASP A 114 9.49 2.77 -6.34
CA ASP A 114 9.53 4.10 -5.77
C ASP A 114 8.51 4.30 -4.64
N MET A 115 8.93 4.98 -3.60
CA MET A 115 8.11 5.53 -2.53
C MET A 115 8.58 6.95 -2.16
N SER A 116 9.07 7.71 -3.14
CA SER A 116 9.38 9.14 -2.98
C SER A 116 8.11 9.99 -2.96
N GLN A 117 7.00 9.40 -3.34
CA GLN A 117 5.64 9.93 -3.27
C GLN A 117 4.64 8.80 -2.98
N PRO A 118 3.40 9.08 -2.57
CA PRO A 118 2.35 8.09 -2.50
C PRO A 118 2.12 7.43 -3.85
N LEU A 119 1.92 6.11 -3.88
CA LEU A 119 1.63 5.38 -5.13
C LEU A 119 0.31 5.82 -5.74
N ALA A 120 -0.65 6.06 -4.87
CA ALA A 120 -1.99 6.50 -5.18
C ALA A 120 -2.14 7.99 -4.85
N THR A 121 -3.14 8.68 -5.39
CA THR A 121 -3.42 10.08 -5.06
C THR A 121 -4.11 10.23 -3.71
N ALA A 122 -4.24 9.17 -2.94
CA ALA A 122 -4.87 9.13 -1.64
C ALA A 122 -3.99 8.49 -0.57
N ALA A 123 -4.18 8.92 0.67
CA ALA A 123 -3.60 8.33 1.87
C ALA A 123 -4.65 8.32 3.00
N GLY A 124 -5.08 7.13 3.42
CA GLY A 124 -6.12 6.94 4.43
C GLY A 124 -7.02 5.75 4.10
N ASN A 125 -7.61 5.12 5.12
CA ASN A 125 -8.22 3.79 4.98
C ASN A 125 -9.32 3.73 3.90
N ALA A 126 -10.40 4.53 4.03
CA ALA A 126 -11.51 4.52 3.07
C ALA A 126 -11.12 5.19 1.75
N LEU A 127 -10.28 6.22 1.79
CA LEU A 127 -9.87 6.98 0.61
C LEU A 127 -9.02 6.12 -0.34
N GLU A 128 -8.10 5.33 0.19
CA GLU A 128 -7.34 4.36 -0.61
C GLU A 128 -8.24 3.27 -1.21
N VAL A 129 -9.26 2.83 -0.46
CA VAL A 129 -10.24 1.85 -1.00
C VAL A 129 -11.11 2.47 -2.10
N ILE A 130 -11.44 3.77 -2.00
CA ILE A 130 -12.14 4.51 -3.08
C ILE A 130 -11.31 4.44 -4.36
N GLU A 131 -10.04 4.79 -4.31
CA GLU A 131 -9.15 4.79 -5.48
C GLU A 131 -8.96 3.38 -6.07
N VAL A 132 -8.85 2.36 -5.21
CA VAL A 132 -8.83 0.95 -5.64
C VAL A 132 -10.13 0.59 -6.36
N MET A 133 -11.28 1.00 -5.82
CA MET A 133 -12.58 0.69 -6.44
C MET A 133 -12.76 1.43 -7.76
N GLU A 134 -12.36 2.67 -7.86
CA GLU A 134 -12.38 3.45 -9.10
C GLU A 134 -11.53 2.79 -10.19
N THR A 135 -10.33 2.34 -9.83
CA THR A 135 -9.43 1.59 -10.72
C THR A 135 -10.04 0.24 -11.13
N LEU A 136 -10.59 -0.53 -10.19
CA LEU A 136 -11.20 -1.84 -10.47
C LEU A 136 -12.47 -1.76 -11.31
N THR A 137 -13.25 -0.68 -11.17
CA THR A 137 -14.50 -0.45 -11.93
C THR A 137 -14.28 0.34 -13.22
N GLY A 138 -13.08 0.87 -13.43
CA GLY A 138 -12.72 1.68 -14.59
C GLY A 138 -13.34 3.09 -14.57
N THR A 139 -13.84 3.56 -13.41
CA THR A 139 -14.42 4.89 -13.26
C THR A 139 -13.35 5.98 -13.33
N SER A 140 -12.22 5.74 -12.67
CA SER A 140 -11.00 6.52 -12.77
C SER A 140 -9.81 5.56 -12.60
N VAL A 141 -8.82 5.64 -13.48
CA VAL A 141 -7.68 4.71 -13.46
C VAL A 141 -6.43 5.45 -13.04
N ASN A 142 -5.90 5.07 -11.87
CA ASN A 142 -4.56 5.47 -11.46
C ASN A 142 -3.53 4.61 -12.18
N THR A 143 -2.78 5.21 -13.09
CA THR A 143 -1.80 4.51 -13.95
C THR A 143 -0.68 3.88 -13.14
N ALA A 144 -0.15 4.56 -12.13
CA ALA A 144 0.93 4.05 -11.29
C ALA A 144 0.49 2.82 -10.48
N LEU A 145 -0.72 2.87 -9.91
CA LEU A 145 -1.33 1.74 -9.20
C LEU A 145 -1.56 0.56 -10.14
N TRP A 146 -2.06 0.83 -11.35
CA TRP A 146 -2.28 -0.18 -12.38
C TRP A 146 -0.98 -0.85 -12.80
N ASP A 147 0.01 -0.07 -13.19
CA ASP A 147 1.29 -0.56 -13.72
C ASP A 147 2.05 -1.38 -12.68
N LEU A 148 2.07 -0.91 -11.43
CA LEU A 148 2.71 -1.66 -10.35
C LEU A 148 1.96 -2.97 -10.06
N THR A 149 0.63 -2.94 -10.03
CA THR A 149 -0.18 -4.14 -9.83
C THR A 149 0.04 -5.15 -10.95
N ALA A 150 0.10 -4.71 -12.19
CA ALA A 150 0.37 -5.55 -13.35
C ALA A 150 1.79 -6.15 -13.27
N ALA A 151 2.79 -5.37 -12.90
CA ALA A 151 4.17 -5.83 -12.78
C ALA A 151 4.34 -6.87 -11.66
N LEU A 152 3.85 -6.59 -10.45
CA LEU A 152 3.93 -7.52 -9.31
C LEU A 152 3.12 -8.80 -9.57
N GLY A 153 1.92 -8.66 -10.13
CA GLY A 153 1.08 -9.79 -10.50
C GLY A 153 1.67 -10.62 -11.62
N GLY A 154 2.32 -9.97 -12.59
CA GLY A 154 3.04 -10.61 -13.69
C GLY A 154 4.17 -11.50 -13.20
N GLU A 155 5.02 -10.99 -12.30
CA GLU A 155 6.05 -11.76 -11.63
C GLU A 155 5.47 -12.95 -10.85
N ALA A 156 4.38 -12.75 -10.13
CA ALA A 156 3.72 -13.80 -9.35
C ALA A 156 3.20 -14.93 -10.27
N LEU A 157 2.57 -14.60 -11.40
CA LEU A 157 2.09 -15.58 -12.36
C LEU A 157 3.22 -16.33 -13.03
N ALA A 158 4.31 -15.66 -13.37
CA ALA A 158 5.49 -16.31 -13.96
C ALA A 158 6.17 -17.26 -12.97
N LEU A 159 6.40 -16.84 -11.73
CA LEU A 159 6.96 -17.69 -10.67
C LEU A 159 6.09 -18.92 -10.37
N ALA A 160 4.77 -18.75 -10.44
CA ALA A 160 3.84 -19.87 -10.24
C ALA A 160 3.70 -20.79 -11.46
N GLY A 161 4.40 -20.51 -12.58
CA GLY A 161 4.27 -21.26 -13.82
C GLY A 161 2.92 -21.10 -14.53
N LEU A 162 2.17 -20.03 -14.17
CA LEU A 162 0.87 -19.71 -14.76
C LEU A 162 0.97 -18.75 -15.95
N ALA A 163 2.12 -18.14 -16.16
CA ALA A 163 2.45 -17.32 -17.32
C ALA A 163 3.81 -17.74 -17.88
N ALA A 164 4.03 -17.49 -19.17
CA ALA A 164 5.28 -17.85 -19.84
C ALA A 164 6.48 -17.02 -19.32
N ASP A 165 6.24 -15.76 -19.02
CA ASP A 165 7.20 -14.83 -18.46
C ASP A 165 6.44 -13.69 -17.72
N PRO A 166 7.15 -12.79 -17.01
CA PRO A 166 6.51 -11.67 -16.29
C PRO A 166 5.71 -10.73 -17.19
N LYS A 167 6.10 -10.56 -18.45
CA LYS A 167 5.39 -9.70 -19.41
C LYS A 167 4.05 -10.31 -19.83
N ASP A 168 4.03 -11.62 -20.14
CA ASP A 168 2.78 -12.35 -20.39
C ASP A 168 1.88 -12.28 -19.15
N GLY A 169 2.45 -12.49 -17.97
CA GLY A 169 1.73 -12.36 -16.71
C GLY A 169 1.13 -10.99 -16.48
N ALA A 170 1.88 -9.92 -16.71
CA ALA A 170 1.40 -8.54 -16.59
C ALA A 170 0.25 -8.24 -17.57
N GLY A 171 0.32 -8.76 -18.80
CA GLY A 171 -0.76 -8.68 -19.78
C GLY A 171 -2.05 -9.32 -19.27
N ARG A 172 -1.97 -10.49 -18.66
CA ARG A 172 -3.12 -11.21 -18.05
C ARG A 172 -3.72 -10.46 -16.85
N ILE A 173 -2.88 -9.86 -16.02
CA ILE A 173 -3.36 -9.02 -14.90
C ILE A 173 -4.12 -7.81 -15.48
N SER A 174 -3.55 -7.13 -16.48
CA SER A 174 -4.20 -5.99 -17.15
C SER A 174 -5.53 -6.38 -17.78
N GLU A 175 -5.61 -7.55 -18.43
CA GLU A 175 -6.87 -8.08 -18.98
C GLU A 175 -7.90 -8.35 -17.88
N ALA A 176 -7.49 -8.93 -16.75
CA ALA A 176 -8.39 -9.17 -15.62
C ALA A 176 -8.92 -7.88 -14.99
N LEU A 177 -8.11 -6.83 -14.94
CA LEU A 177 -8.52 -5.49 -14.50
C LEU A 177 -9.52 -4.87 -15.51
N GLN A 178 -9.19 -4.87 -16.80
CA GLN A 178 -10.01 -4.27 -17.84
C GLN A 178 -11.35 -4.96 -18.03
N SER A 179 -11.41 -6.28 -17.93
CA SER A 179 -12.63 -7.06 -18.12
C SER A 179 -13.60 -7.01 -16.94
N GLY A 180 -13.19 -6.42 -15.81
CA GLY A 180 -13.96 -6.43 -14.57
C GLY A 180 -13.87 -7.74 -13.76
N ALA A 181 -13.16 -8.74 -14.24
CA ALA A 181 -12.97 -10.02 -13.53
C ALA A 181 -12.30 -9.81 -12.17
N ALA A 182 -11.33 -8.87 -12.07
CA ALA A 182 -10.70 -8.52 -10.82
C ALA A 182 -11.69 -7.89 -9.83
N ALA A 183 -12.57 -6.99 -10.28
CA ALA A 183 -13.63 -6.39 -9.46
C ALA A 183 -14.60 -7.46 -8.92
N GLU A 184 -15.01 -8.42 -9.76
CA GLU A 184 -15.88 -9.52 -9.35
C GLU A 184 -15.25 -10.35 -8.22
N ILE A 185 -13.99 -10.77 -8.40
CA ILE A 185 -13.26 -11.54 -7.39
C ILE A 185 -13.06 -10.74 -6.11
N PHE A 186 -12.77 -9.44 -6.22
CA PHE A 186 -12.67 -8.55 -5.06
C PHE A 186 -13.99 -8.51 -4.28
N GLY A 187 -15.12 -8.35 -4.96
CA GLY A 187 -16.45 -8.38 -4.33
C GLY A 187 -16.74 -9.71 -3.63
N ARG A 188 -16.41 -10.83 -4.26
CA ARG A 188 -16.53 -12.17 -3.65
C ARG A 188 -15.62 -12.32 -2.42
N MET A 189 -14.41 -11.78 -2.47
CA MET A 189 -13.49 -11.76 -1.34
C MET A 189 -14.06 -10.93 -0.18
N VAL A 190 -14.53 -9.72 -0.46
CA VAL A 190 -15.16 -8.84 0.54
C VAL A 190 -16.34 -9.53 1.21
N ALA A 191 -17.25 -10.13 0.44
CA ALA A 191 -18.41 -10.86 0.95
C ALA A 191 -17.98 -12.07 1.81
N ALA A 192 -17.04 -12.88 1.31
CA ALA A 192 -16.52 -14.03 2.06
C ALA A 192 -15.83 -13.61 3.36
N GLN A 193 -15.28 -12.41 3.43
CA GLN A 193 -14.68 -11.82 4.62
C GLN A 193 -15.67 -11.08 5.52
N GLY A 194 -16.97 -11.19 5.25
CA GLY A 194 -18.05 -10.66 6.10
C GLY A 194 -18.42 -9.22 5.81
N GLY A 195 -17.92 -8.66 4.70
CA GLY A 195 -18.36 -7.37 4.15
C GLY A 195 -19.68 -7.48 3.39
N PRO A 196 -20.19 -6.37 2.84
CA PRO A 196 -21.41 -6.35 2.05
C PRO A 196 -21.26 -7.17 0.77
N THR A 197 -22.31 -7.90 0.40
CA THR A 197 -22.34 -8.70 -0.85
C THR A 197 -22.49 -7.83 -2.10
N ASP A 198 -22.99 -6.61 -1.96
CA ASP A 198 -23.19 -5.60 -2.98
C ASP A 198 -22.08 -4.53 -2.98
N PHE A 199 -20.91 -4.85 -2.41
CA PHE A 199 -19.85 -3.85 -2.21
C PHE A 199 -19.38 -3.23 -3.51
N VAL A 200 -19.15 -4.03 -4.55
CA VAL A 200 -18.64 -3.52 -5.85
C VAL A 200 -19.65 -2.59 -6.53
N ASP A 201 -20.95 -2.89 -6.40
CA ASP A 201 -21.99 -2.08 -7.04
C ASP A 201 -22.33 -0.81 -6.25
N ARG A 202 -22.06 -0.82 -4.94
CA ARG A 202 -22.51 0.24 -4.02
C ARG A 202 -21.40 0.74 -3.09
N TRP A 203 -20.13 0.59 -3.46
CA TRP A 203 -19.00 1.02 -2.63
C TRP A 203 -19.07 2.50 -2.20
N PRO A 204 -19.59 3.46 -3.02
CA PRO A 204 -19.68 4.85 -2.57
C PRO A 204 -20.61 5.02 -1.36
N ASP A 205 -21.70 4.23 -1.29
CA ASP A 205 -22.64 4.25 -0.17
C ASP A 205 -22.15 3.43 1.04
N ARG A 206 -21.15 2.56 0.84
CA ARG A 206 -20.65 1.64 1.88
C ARG A 206 -19.44 2.18 2.61
N LEU A 207 -18.67 3.02 1.96
CA LEU A 207 -17.48 3.63 2.56
C LEU A 207 -17.87 4.87 3.38
N PRO A 208 -17.23 5.08 4.55
CA PRO A 208 -17.49 6.24 5.37
C PRO A 208 -16.81 7.49 4.78
N SER A 209 -17.48 8.64 4.87
CA SER A 209 -16.94 9.95 4.51
C SER A 209 -16.67 10.79 5.76
N ALA A 210 -15.69 11.68 5.69
CA ALA A 210 -15.40 12.63 6.74
C ALA A 210 -16.39 13.82 6.67
N PRO A 211 -16.76 14.41 7.82
CA PRO A 211 -17.68 15.55 7.84
C PRO A 211 -17.04 16.88 7.42
N VAL A 212 -15.71 16.98 7.46
CA VAL A 212 -14.96 18.19 7.10
C VAL A 212 -13.98 17.83 5.97
N MET A 213 -14.04 18.62 4.90
CA MET A 213 -13.13 18.52 3.76
C MET A 213 -12.57 19.91 3.47
N ILE A 214 -11.25 20.05 3.41
CA ILE A 214 -10.57 21.33 3.18
C ILE A 214 -9.45 21.11 2.15
N GLU A 215 -9.44 21.93 1.11
CA GLU A 215 -8.35 22.01 0.14
C GLU A 215 -7.06 22.48 0.80
N VAL A 216 -5.94 21.93 0.36
CA VAL A 216 -4.60 22.37 0.77
C VAL A 216 -4.01 23.21 -0.35
N PRO A 217 -4.02 24.53 -0.25
CA PRO A 217 -3.47 25.38 -1.29
C PRO A 217 -1.93 25.30 -1.30
N ALA A 218 -1.33 25.30 -2.48
CA ALA A 218 0.10 25.51 -2.64
C ALA A 218 0.48 26.91 -2.14
N LEU A 219 1.68 27.04 -1.58
CA LEU A 219 2.18 28.32 -1.04
C LEU A 219 2.94 29.14 -2.10
N GLU A 220 3.41 28.51 -3.16
CA GLU A 220 4.29 29.09 -4.18
C GLU A 220 3.90 28.59 -5.57
N ASP A 221 4.31 29.32 -6.61
CA ASP A 221 4.21 28.88 -8.00
C ASP A 221 5.41 27.99 -8.36
N GLY A 222 5.20 26.96 -9.18
CA GLY A 222 6.25 26.10 -9.69
C GLY A 222 5.82 24.65 -9.86
N TYR A 223 6.76 23.74 -9.69
CA TYR A 223 6.55 22.31 -9.78
C TYR A 223 6.74 21.65 -8.42
N VAL A 224 6.00 20.61 -8.15
CA VAL A 224 6.28 19.74 -7.00
C VAL A 224 7.59 19.02 -7.24
N THR A 225 8.64 19.38 -6.51
CA THR A 225 10.00 18.83 -6.71
C THR A 225 10.33 17.71 -5.74
N ALA A 226 9.71 17.70 -4.56
CA ALA A 226 9.86 16.61 -3.59
C ALA A 226 8.65 16.53 -2.66
N ILE A 227 8.41 15.33 -2.14
CA ILE A 227 7.35 15.04 -1.17
C ILE A 227 7.98 14.26 0.00
N ASN A 228 7.70 14.72 1.22
CA ASN A 228 8.00 13.94 2.42
C ASN A 228 6.86 12.97 2.71
N GLY A 229 6.92 11.77 2.14
CA GLY A 229 5.89 10.74 2.28
C GLY A 229 5.68 10.29 3.74
N GLU A 230 6.73 10.31 4.56
CA GLU A 230 6.64 10.00 5.99
C GLU A 230 5.83 11.07 6.75
N ALA A 231 6.04 12.36 6.43
CA ALA A 231 5.27 13.45 7.01
C ALA A 231 3.78 13.39 6.61
N LEU A 232 3.46 13.00 5.36
CA LEU A 232 2.07 12.75 4.94
C LEU A 232 1.45 11.60 5.74
N GLY A 233 2.19 10.50 5.93
CA GLY A 233 1.74 9.37 6.76
C GLY A 233 1.45 9.82 8.21
N HIS A 234 2.32 10.63 8.80
CA HIS A 234 2.11 11.20 10.13
C HIS A 234 0.89 12.14 10.16
N ALA A 235 0.64 12.94 9.14
CA ALA A 235 -0.56 13.78 9.06
C ALA A 235 -1.84 12.91 9.11
N VAL A 236 -1.88 11.80 8.36
CA VAL A 236 -3.01 10.85 8.40
C VAL A 236 -3.17 10.24 9.80
N VAL A 237 -2.07 9.86 10.47
CA VAL A 237 -2.12 9.32 11.85
C VAL A 237 -2.70 10.36 12.81
N HIS A 238 -2.28 11.63 12.72
CA HIS A 238 -2.78 12.71 13.57
C HIS A 238 -4.24 13.08 13.28
N LEU A 239 -4.72 12.90 12.05
CA LEU A 239 -6.15 13.00 11.73
C LEU A 239 -6.98 11.90 12.41
N GLY A 240 -6.35 10.84 12.92
CA GLY A 240 -6.98 9.66 13.51
C GLY A 240 -7.11 8.49 12.52
N GLY A 241 -6.50 8.57 11.34
CA GLY A 241 -6.46 7.50 10.33
C GLY A 241 -5.48 6.37 10.68
N GLY A 242 -4.62 6.58 11.68
CA GLY A 242 -3.69 5.59 12.23
C GLY A 242 -3.74 5.53 13.76
N ARG A 243 -2.86 4.70 14.36
CA ARG A 243 -2.75 4.54 15.81
C ARG A 243 -1.52 5.26 16.33
N LEU A 244 -1.68 6.12 17.30
CA LEU A 244 -0.59 6.73 18.08
C LEU A 244 -0.18 5.83 19.26
N ARG A 245 -1.12 5.02 19.78
CA ARG A 245 -0.93 4.10 20.91
C ARG A 245 -1.61 2.78 20.63
N GLU A 246 -1.13 1.71 21.23
CA GLU A 246 -1.81 0.42 21.20
C GLU A 246 -3.23 0.57 21.77
N GLY A 247 -4.24 0.05 21.04
CA GLY A 247 -5.64 0.15 21.43
C GLY A 247 -6.40 1.36 20.89
N ASP A 248 -5.74 2.34 20.28
CA ASP A 248 -6.41 3.47 19.63
C ASP A 248 -7.40 2.99 18.55
N ARG A 249 -8.55 3.65 18.48
CA ARG A 249 -9.54 3.42 17.42
C ARG A 249 -9.18 4.25 16.19
N VAL A 250 -8.99 3.56 15.08
CA VAL A 250 -8.77 4.20 13.79
C VAL A 250 -10.10 4.72 13.24
N ASN A 251 -10.12 5.97 12.79
CA ASN A 251 -11.23 6.53 12.02
C ASN A 251 -10.98 6.29 10.52
N PRO A 252 -11.76 5.43 9.85
CA PRO A 252 -11.52 5.10 8.45
C PRO A 252 -11.88 6.20 7.46
N SER A 253 -12.65 7.22 7.89
CA SER A 253 -13.13 8.27 7.01
C SER A 253 -12.15 9.42 6.82
N VAL A 254 -11.09 9.48 7.64
CA VAL A 254 -10.12 10.58 7.59
C VAL A 254 -8.89 10.21 6.77
N GLY A 255 -8.25 11.22 6.21
CA GLY A 255 -7.04 11.07 5.40
C GLY A 255 -6.82 12.21 4.43
N LEU A 256 -6.15 11.92 3.34
CA LEU A 256 -5.80 12.85 2.27
C LEU A 256 -6.26 12.25 0.94
N SER A 257 -6.75 13.09 0.02
CA SER A 257 -7.00 12.75 -1.39
C SER A 257 -6.48 13.83 -2.32
N ASP A 258 -6.52 13.56 -3.60
CA ASP A 258 -6.09 14.49 -4.65
C ASP A 258 -4.67 15.02 -4.41
N LEU A 259 -3.80 14.12 -3.92
CA LEU A 259 -2.40 14.44 -3.67
C LEU A 259 -1.68 14.69 -4.99
N ALA A 260 -1.16 15.90 -5.16
CA ALA A 260 -0.33 16.25 -6.31
C ALA A 260 0.97 15.44 -6.30
N GLY A 261 1.37 14.92 -7.46
CA GLY A 261 2.58 14.12 -7.66
C GLY A 261 3.83 14.96 -7.91
N ILE A 262 5.00 14.34 -7.80
CA ILE A 262 6.27 14.94 -8.18
C ILE A 262 6.22 15.21 -9.70
N GLY A 263 6.65 16.41 -10.11
CA GLY A 263 6.60 16.88 -11.51
C GLY A 263 5.33 17.65 -11.86
N GLU A 264 4.27 17.61 -11.05
CA GLU A 264 3.07 18.38 -11.31
C GLU A 264 3.32 19.88 -11.13
N GLU A 265 2.82 20.67 -12.09
CA GLU A 265 2.82 22.13 -12.03
C GLU A 265 1.72 22.63 -11.07
N THR A 266 2.05 23.56 -10.22
CA THR A 266 1.13 24.19 -9.28
C THR A 266 1.33 25.69 -9.20
N GLY A 267 0.43 26.41 -8.52
CA GLY A 267 0.51 27.84 -8.31
C GLY A 267 -0.04 28.24 -6.95
N ALA A 268 0.38 29.40 -6.48
CA ALA A 268 -0.08 29.93 -5.20
C ALA A 268 -1.62 29.93 -5.10
N GLY A 269 -2.16 29.19 -4.12
CA GLY A 269 -3.60 29.01 -3.96
C GLY A 269 -4.22 27.85 -4.75
N VAL A 270 -3.49 27.19 -5.66
CA VAL A 270 -3.95 25.98 -6.33
C VAL A 270 -3.89 24.81 -5.36
N PRO A 271 -4.95 23.98 -5.25
CA PRO A 271 -4.93 22.82 -4.36
C PRO A 271 -3.89 21.77 -4.76
N ILE A 272 -3.08 21.31 -3.80
CA ILE A 272 -2.12 20.21 -3.93
C ILE A 272 -2.60 18.94 -3.21
N ALA A 273 -3.67 19.03 -2.45
CA ALA A 273 -4.32 17.92 -1.77
C ALA A 273 -5.69 18.34 -1.24
N MET A 274 -6.51 17.35 -0.86
CA MET A 274 -7.71 17.50 -0.06
C MET A 274 -7.54 16.81 1.28
N VAL A 275 -7.79 17.51 2.39
CA VAL A 275 -7.82 16.96 3.75
C VAL A 275 -9.23 16.52 4.10
N HIS A 276 -9.38 15.28 4.57
CA HIS A 276 -10.61 14.72 5.12
C HIS A 276 -10.47 14.57 6.64
N ALA A 277 -11.24 15.29 7.43
CA ALA A 277 -11.07 15.36 8.87
C ALA A 277 -12.39 15.19 9.65
N ALA A 278 -12.29 14.82 10.92
CA ALA A 278 -13.42 14.71 11.82
C ALA A 278 -13.87 16.09 12.40
N THR A 279 -12.96 17.08 12.41
CA THR A 279 -13.20 18.44 12.93
C THR A 279 -12.41 19.47 12.13
N GLU A 280 -12.88 20.71 12.11
CA GLU A 280 -12.19 21.83 11.46
C GLU A 280 -10.79 22.06 12.02
N ALA A 281 -10.62 22.03 13.34
CA ALA A 281 -9.31 22.22 13.97
C ALA A 281 -8.28 21.13 13.56
N ALA A 282 -8.73 19.87 13.41
CA ALA A 282 -7.88 18.79 12.90
C ALA A 282 -7.54 19.00 11.42
N ALA A 283 -8.52 19.47 10.62
CA ALA A 283 -8.30 19.77 9.21
C ALA A 283 -7.26 20.88 9.02
N GLU A 284 -7.38 22.00 9.74
CA GLU A 284 -6.41 23.11 9.68
C GLU A 284 -4.99 22.67 10.08
N ALA A 285 -4.88 21.84 11.11
CA ALA A 285 -3.57 21.31 11.51
C ALA A 285 -2.97 20.41 10.41
N ALA A 286 -3.80 19.57 9.78
CA ALA A 286 -3.37 18.70 8.68
C ALA A 286 -3.00 19.52 7.43
N VAL A 287 -3.74 20.56 7.08
CA VAL A 287 -3.40 21.47 5.97
C VAL A 287 -1.97 22.00 6.13
N ARG A 288 -1.62 22.51 7.31
CA ARG A 288 -0.25 22.99 7.58
C ARG A 288 0.80 21.89 7.50
N ALA A 289 0.47 20.69 7.98
CA ALA A 289 1.38 19.54 7.92
C ALA A 289 1.62 19.08 6.48
N VAL A 290 0.58 19.03 5.65
CA VAL A 290 0.69 18.67 4.22
C VAL A 290 1.48 19.74 3.48
N GLN A 291 1.19 21.03 3.67
CA GLN A 291 1.98 22.11 3.06
C GLN A 291 3.47 22.00 3.38
N ALA A 292 3.81 21.68 4.63
CA ALA A 292 5.20 21.50 5.05
C ALA A 292 5.86 20.22 4.49
N ALA A 293 5.08 19.25 4.01
CA ALA A 293 5.58 18.02 3.42
C ALA A 293 5.94 18.15 1.93
N TYR A 294 5.47 19.20 1.27
CA TYR A 294 5.71 19.47 -0.14
C TYR A 294 6.87 20.46 -0.31
N VAL A 295 7.70 20.21 -1.31
CA VAL A 295 8.71 21.17 -1.78
C VAL A 295 8.34 21.57 -3.20
N ILE A 296 8.13 22.88 -3.40
CA ILE A 296 7.82 23.47 -4.70
C ILE A 296 9.07 24.22 -5.19
N GLY A 297 9.40 24.06 -6.45
CA GLY A 297 10.56 24.68 -7.06
C GLY A 297 10.28 25.16 -8.48
N PRO A 298 11.14 26.03 -9.04
CA PRO A 298 10.90 26.69 -10.33
C PRO A 298 11.12 25.77 -11.53
N GLU A 299 11.81 24.65 -11.36
CA GLU A 299 12.17 23.72 -12.43
C GLU A 299 11.46 22.38 -12.25
N MET A 300 10.96 21.81 -13.34
CA MET A 300 10.38 20.49 -13.35
C MET A 300 11.44 19.42 -13.00
N PRO A 301 11.26 18.63 -11.96
CA PRO A 301 12.22 17.61 -11.57
C PRO A 301 12.19 16.42 -12.54
N GLU A 302 13.25 15.63 -12.54
CA GLU A 302 13.21 14.31 -13.16
C GLU A 302 12.35 13.38 -12.28
N GLU A 303 11.31 12.78 -12.87
CA GLU A 303 10.44 11.87 -12.15
C GLU A 303 11.17 10.55 -11.86
N PRO A 304 11.13 10.07 -10.61
CA PRO A 304 11.66 8.75 -10.30
C PRO A 304 10.83 7.67 -11.01
N GLY A 305 11.50 6.74 -11.68
CA GLY A 305 10.80 5.61 -12.30
C GLY A 305 10.09 4.76 -11.26
N LEU A 306 8.83 4.43 -11.51
CA LEU A 306 7.98 3.63 -10.60
C LEU A 306 8.64 2.31 -10.20
N ILE A 307 9.25 1.60 -11.15
CA ILE A 307 10.03 0.38 -10.91
C ILE A 307 11.49 0.71 -11.17
N GLN A 308 12.29 0.80 -10.10
CA GLN A 308 13.69 1.19 -10.17
C GLN A 308 14.58 0.01 -10.53
N LYS A 309 14.26 -1.19 -10.08
CA LYS A 309 15.03 -2.39 -10.36
C LYS A 309 14.23 -3.66 -10.15
N LEU A 310 14.43 -4.62 -11.03
CA LEU A 310 13.98 -5.99 -10.86
C LEU A 310 15.15 -6.80 -10.25
N SER A 311 15.00 -7.28 -9.04
CA SER A 311 15.97 -8.17 -8.41
C SER A 311 15.62 -9.62 -8.72
N LEU A 312 15.90 -10.06 -9.94
CA LEU A 312 15.87 -11.47 -10.30
C LEU A 312 17.19 -12.12 -9.86
N ILE A 313 17.14 -12.87 -8.78
CA ILE A 313 18.15 -13.87 -8.51
C ILE A 313 17.52 -15.22 -8.94
N HIS A 314 17.55 -15.50 -10.22
CA HIS A 314 17.49 -16.86 -10.69
C HIS A 314 18.86 -17.49 -10.39
N ILE A 315 18.90 -18.32 -9.37
CA ILE A 315 20.00 -19.29 -9.15
C ILE A 315 19.49 -20.64 -9.59
#